data_d63daed0364118f7e0bcb7d53aa6d051
#
_entry.id   d63daed0364118f7e0bcb7d53aa6d051
#
_cell.length_a   1.000
_cell.length_b   1.000
_cell.length_c   1.000
_cell.angle_alpha   90.00
_cell.angle_beta   90.00
_cell.angle_gamma   90.00
#
_symmetry.space_group_name_H-M   'P 1'
#
loop_
_entity.id
_entity.type
_entity.pdbx_description
1 polymer ?
#
loop_
_entity_poly.entity_id
_entity_poly.type
_entity_poly.pdbx_seq_one_letter_code
_entity_poly.pdbx_strand_id
1 'polypeptide(L)'
;MCGAYIIAFTTNDLPWLIFPGMALVAFGGISLIMTNVQLSNMFPVGGGAVVGIISGAFDSSSGIQLMVKLGYEQGISRKTSYLILASTHVLTFVSTFLFLPKDYVHPVQEEYVVTQEIELEIPEKPGLDSGKTEKKVTSKTTSDNEVNLSSLVRLIRTPTYLLHVMWVCLLQLRLFYILGSINRILEKELENKKEVSDYTNVMLYVLMGGIVASPLAGAFLELNISLFKNSKSSFSRSVKPNIMSLTLTSALGVVLSVLLLLEDPSHLYYIFVFLVLYRSIFYTMVNAYIVLAFPSAFIGSLIGITTVTSGVFCLLQHALFEWSARRNAKEVNIFLIVLIGISCIHPFWQWIACRRAEQRESTKE
;
A
#
# COMPACT_ATOMS: atom_id res chain seq x y z
N MET A 1 15.08 7.60 14.07
CA MET A 1 16.33 7.89 14.79
C MET A 1 16.40 7.13 16.13
N CYS A 2 15.54 7.42 17.13
CA CYS A 2 15.58 6.73 18.45
C CYS A 2 15.56 5.20 18.35
N GLY A 3 14.72 4.63 17.48
CA GLY A 3 14.67 3.18 17.28
C GLY A 3 15.98 2.56 16.84
N ALA A 4 16.70 3.22 15.91
CA ALA A 4 18.01 2.75 15.45
C ALA A 4 19.07 2.79 16.58
N TYR A 5 19.03 3.81 17.44
CA TYR A 5 19.90 3.85 18.63
C TYR A 5 19.58 2.71 19.59
N ILE A 6 18.30 2.45 19.87
CA ILE A 6 17.91 1.34 20.76
C ILE A 6 18.45 0.01 20.21
N ILE A 7 18.31 -0.24 18.89
CA ILE A 7 18.82 -1.46 18.27
C ILE A 7 20.35 -1.52 18.33
N ALA A 8 21.05 -0.38 18.13
CA ALA A 8 22.50 -0.32 18.23
C ALA A 8 23.03 -0.72 19.63
N PHE A 9 22.31 -0.33 20.67
CA PHE A 9 22.70 -0.60 22.07
C PHE A 9 22.05 -1.85 22.69
N THR A 10 21.31 -2.63 21.90
CA THR A 10 20.79 -3.94 22.34
C THR A 10 21.98 -4.88 22.62
N THR A 11 21.98 -5.54 23.78
CA THR A 11 22.99 -6.53 24.20
C THR A 11 22.35 -7.90 24.40
N ASN A 12 23.19 -8.93 24.63
CA ASN A 12 22.69 -10.25 24.93
C ASN A 12 21.95 -10.31 26.28
N ASP A 13 22.23 -9.38 27.18
CA ASP A 13 21.57 -9.29 28.49
C ASP A 13 20.17 -8.65 28.37
N LEU A 14 19.96 -7.83 27.36
CA LEU A 14 18.70 -7.12 27.10
C LEU A 14 18.21 -7.31 25.66
N PRO A 15 17.98 -8.55 25.19
CA PRO A 15 17.64 -8.85 23.81
C PRO A 15 16.25 -8.30 23.42
N TRP A 16 15.35 -8.13 24.36
CA TRP A 16 13.98 -7.63 24.14
C TRP A 16 13.93 -6.18 23.66
N LEU A 17 15.00 -5.38 23.84
CA LEU A 17 15.08 -4.00 23.35
C LEU A 17 14.96 -3.92 21.80
N ILE A 18 15.19 -5.02 21.11
CA ILE A 18 15.02 -5.06 19.65
C ILE A 18 13.54 -4.78 19.23
N PHE A 19 12.57 -5.23 20.04
CA PHE A 19 11.15 -5.05 19.73
C PHE A 19 10.72 -3.58 19.75
N PRO A 20 10.92 -2.80 20.84
CA PRO A 20 10.61 -1.37 20.85
C PRO A 20 11.47 -0.59 19.85
N GLY A 21 12.73 -0.99 19.64
CA GLY A 21 13.59 -0.40 18.63
C GLY A 21 13.00 -0.52 17.23
N MET A 22 12.61 -1.73 16.82
CA MET A 22 12.00 -1.99 15.52
C MET A 22 10.61 -1.32 15.38
N ALA A 23 9.80 -1.32 16.44
CA ALA A 23 8.51 -0.63 16.45
C ALA A 23 8.66 0.88 16.19
N LEU A 24 9.64 1.53 16.82
CA LEU A 24 9.92 2.96 16.58
C LEU A 24 10.45 3.23 15.16
N VAL A 25 11.28 2.34 14.61
CA VAL A 25 11.73 2.45 13.22
C VAL A 25 10.55 2.33 12.25
N ALA A 26 9.67 1.35 12.47
CA ALA A 26 8.50 1.14 11.64
C ALA A 26 7.52 2.34 11.73
N PHE A 27 7.24 2.83 12.94
CA PHE A 27 6.38 3.99 13.15
C PHE A 27 6.90 5.23 12.42
N GLY A 28 8.20 5.54 12.58
CA GLY A 28 8.82 6.69 11.91
C GLY A 28 8.85 6.53 10.38
N GLY A 29 9.12 5.33 9.88
CA GLY A 29 9.15 5.04 8.44
C GLY A 29 7.78 5.21 7.78
N ILE A 30 6.73 4.66 8.40
CA ILE A 30 5.35 4.79 7.89
C ILE A 30 4.92 6.26 7.90
N SER A 31 5.21 7.00 8.97
CA SER A 31 4.89 8.44 9.05
C SER A 31 5.53 9.23 7.92
N LEU A 32 6.79 8.95 7.59
CA LEU A 32 7.49 9.60 6.47
C LEU A 32 6.85 9.27 5.12
N ILE A 33 6.45 8.02 4.90
CA ILE A 33 5.76 7.63 3.66
C ILE A 33 4.44 8.38 3.53
N MET A 34 3.64 8.40 4.60
CA MET A 34 2.33 9.07 4.61
C MET A 34 2.43 10.56 4.28
N THR A 35 3.39 11.26 4.86
CA THR A 35 3.61 12.69 4.57
C THR A 35 4.13 12.91 3.16
N ASN A 36 5.03 12.06 2.67
CA ASN A 36 5.61 12.22 1.34
C ASN A 36 4.64 11.85 0.21
N VAL A 37 3.69 10.95 0.42
CA VAL A 37 2.67 10.62 -0.60
C VAL A 37 1.87 11.87 -1.01
N GLN A 38 1.65 12.83 -0.11
CA GLN A 38 0.97 14.09 -0.44
C GLN A 38 1.71 14.93 -1.48
N LEU A 39 3.02 14.73 -1.65
CA LEU A 39 3.79 15.43 -2.69
C LEU A 39 3.31 15.08 -4.11
N SER A 40 2.67 13.93 -4.29
CA SER A 40 2.06 13.56 -5.58
C SER A 40 1.04 14.59 -6.06
N ASN A 41 0.37 15.29 -5.13
CA ASN A 41 -0.60 16.32 -5.44
C ASN A 41 0.01 17.57 -6.11
N MET A 42 1.34 17.77 -6.00
CA MET A 42 2.05 18.87 -6.67
C MET A 42 2.24 18.62 -8.17
N PHE A 43 1.99 17.38 -8.63
CA PHE A 43 2.21 16.98 -10.02
C PHE A 43 0.88 16.68 -10.70
N PRO A 44 0.34 17.63 -11.52
CA PRO A 44 -0.92 17.43 -12.26
C PRO A 44 -0.84 16.26 -13.25
N VAL A 45 0.36 15.99 -13.76
CA VAL A 45 0.68 14.86 -14.64
C VAL A 45 1.85 14.10 -14.01
N GLY A 46 1.72 12.80 -13.84
CA GLY A 46 2.78 11.97 -13.25
C GLY A 46 2.67 11.77 -11.74
N GLY A 47 1.59 12.19 -11.07
CA GLY A 47 1.38 11.98 -9.64
C GLY A 47 1.44 10.49 -9.25
N GLY A 48 0.91 9.59 -10.08
CA GLY A 48 1.02 8.14 -9.88
C GLY A 48 2.46 7.63 -9.93
N ALA A 49 3.29 8.20 -10.83
CA ALA A 49 4.72 7.87 -10.88
C ALA A 49 5.44 8.33 -9.61
N VAL A 50 5.10 9.50 -9.05
CA VAL A 50 5.65 10.00 -7.77
C VAL A 50 5.27 9.05 -6.63
N VAL A 51 4.01 8.61 -6.54
CA VAL A 51 3.59 7.59 -5.56
C VAL A 51 4.38 6.30 -5.75
N GLY A 52 4.60 5.88 -7.00
CA GLY A 52 5.42 4.71 -7.34
C GLY A 52 6.87 4.85 -6.87
N ILE A 53 7.50 6.01 -7.05
CA ILE A 53 8.88 6.28 -6.58
C ILE A 53 8.95 6.20 -5.05
N ILE A 54 7.99 6.80 -4.35
CA ILE A 54 7.93 6.77 -2.87
C ILE A 54 7.74 5.32 -2.38
N SER A 55 6.86 4.55 -3.01
CA SER A 55 6.65 3.13 -2.72
C SER A 55 7.90 2.31 -3.03
N GLY A 56 8.62 2.61 -4.12
CA GLY A 56 9.87 1.97 -4.50
C GLY A 56 11.00 2.23 -3.50
N ALA A 57 11.08 3.43 -2.94
CA ALA A 57 12.01 3.75 -1.86
C ALA A 57 11.75 2.89 -0.62
N PHE A 58 10.47 2.64 -0.29
CA PHE A 58 10.10 1.73 0.79
C PHE A 58 10.52 0.28 0.49
N ASP A 59 10.25 -0.20 -0.73
CA ASP A 59 10.59 -1.55 -1.15
C ASP A 59 12.10 -1.80 -1.13
N SER A 60 12.89 -0.84 -1.64
CA SER A 60 14.35 -0.93 -1.68
C SER A 60 15.01 -0.82 -0.31
N SER A 61 14.29 -0.39 0.74
CA SER A 61 14.79 -0.33 2.12
C SER A 61 15.24 -1.69 2.65
N SER A 62 14.74 -2.80 2.08
CA SER A 62 15.23 -4.16 2.37
C SER A 62 16.73 -4.33 2.05
N GLY A 63 17.25 -3.58 1.09
CA GLY A 63 18.68 -3.54 0.77
C GLY A 63 19.55 -3.00 1.91
N ILE A 64 19.01 -2.14 2.76
CA ILE A 64 19.71 -1.65 3.96
C ILE A 64 19.98 -2.81 4.92
N GLN A 65 19.01 -3.70 5.11
CA GLN A 65 19.20 -4.88 5.96
C GLN A 65 20.22 -5.85 5.36
N LEU A 66 20.25 -5.98 4.04
CA LEU A 66 21.30 -6.73 3.35
C LEU A 66 22.68 -6.12 3.58
N MET A 67 22.82 -4.80 3.48
CA MET A 67 24.09 -4.10 3.76
C MET A 67 24.54 -4.31 5.20
N VAL A 68 23.62 -4.28 6.18
CA VAL A 68 23.94 -4.58 7.58
C VAL A 68 24.40 -6.02 7.74
N LYS A 69 23.75 -6.99 7.08
CA LYS A 69 24.13 -8.41 7.11
C LYS A 69 25.51 -8.62 6.50
N LEU A 70 25.75 -8.11 5.29
CA LEU A 70 27.06 -8.25 4.61
C LEU A 70 28.17 -7.53 5.39
N GLY A 71 27.91 -6.37 5.96
CA GLY A 71 28.86 -5.68 6.83
C GLY A 71 29.20 -6.51 8.07
N TYR A 72 28.22 -7.17 8.68
CA TYR A 72 28.43 -8.05 9.82
C TYR A 72 29.30 -9.27 9.47
N GLU A 73 29.05 -9.88 8.31
CA GLU A 73 29.88 -10.99 7.78
C GLU A 73 31.34 -10.57 7.51
N GLN A 74 31.58 -9.27 7.22
CA GLN A 74 32.91 -8.68 7.06
C GLN A 74 33.53 -8.13 8.35
N GLY A 75 32.88 -8.37 9.51
CA GLY A 75 33.40 -7.98 10.82
C GLY A 75 32.93 -6.61 11.32
N ILE A 76 32.04 -5.91 10.61
CA ILE A 76 31.43 -4.67 11.09
C ILE A 76 30.39 -5.01 12.15
N SER A 77 30.51 -4.43 13.35
CA SER A 77 29.57 -4.73 14.41
C SER A 77 28.17 -4.22 14.09
N ARG A 78 27.14 -4.94 14.56
CA ARG A 78 25.74 -4.48 14.48
C ARG A 78 25.58 -3.06 15.03
N LYS A 79 26.24 -2.76 16.15
CA LYS A 79 26.25 -1.43 16.79
C LYS A 79 26.71 -0.36 15.82
N THR A 80 27.83 -0.57 15.13
CA THR A 80 28.38 0.37 14.16
C THR A 80 27.41 0.60 13.01
N SER A 81 26.84 -0.47 12.43
CA SER A 81 25.89 -0.37 11.32
C SER A 81 24.65 0.45 11.69
N TYR A 82 24.05 0.19 12.86
CA TYR A 82 22.85 0.93 13.28
C TYR A 82 23.16 2.36 13.76
N LEU A 83 24.37 2.67 14.24
CA LEU A 83 24.82 4.05 14.49
C LEU A 83 24.98 4.83 13.19
N ILE A 84 25.53 4.22 12.14
CA ILE A 84 25.60 4.83 10.79
C ILE A 84 24.18 5.11 10.30
N LEU A 85 23.26 4.13 10.38
CA LEU A 85 21.86 4.31 10.01
C LEU A 85 21.17 5.44 10.80
N ALA A 86 21.44 5.53 12.12
CA ALA A 86 20.93 6.63 12.93
C ALA A 86 21.44 7.99 12.45
N SER A 87 22.70 8.07 12.02
CA SER A 87 23.31 9.30 11.51
C SER A 87 22.70 9.75 10.18
N THR A 88 22.31 8.83 9.30
CA THR A 88 21.64 9.19 8.03
C THR A 88 20.31 9.89 8.21
N HIS A 89 19.65 9.73 9.36
CA HIS A 89 18.41 10.45 9.67
C HIS A 89 18.60 11.98 9.82
N VAL A 90 19.85 12.44 10.01
CA VAL A 90 20.16 13.89 9.95
C VAL A 90 19.84 14.44 8.56
N LEU A 91 20.14 13.68 7.50
CA LEU A 91 19.78 14.08 6.12
C LEU A 91 18.26 14.17 5.94
N THR A 92 17.51 13.23 6.51
CA THR A 92 16.04 13.27 6.49
C THR A 92 15.52 14.51 7.22
N PHE A 93 16.11 14.84 8.37
CA PHE A 93 15.74 16.03 9.15
C PHE A 93 15.99 17.31 8.35
N VAL A 94 17.19 17.45 7.78
CA VAL A 94 17.56 18.59 6.93
C VAL A 94 16.61 18.69 5.74
N SER A 95 16.35 17.58 5.05
CA SER A 95 15.41 17.52 3.92
C SER A 95 14.01 18.00 4.30
N THR A 96 13.50 17.55 5.44
CA THR A 96 12.16 17.93 5.91
C THR A 96 12.04 19.44 6.14
N PHE A 97 13.04 20.08 6.74
CA PHE A 97 12.96 21.49 7.06
C PHE A 97 13.33 22.43 5.90
N LEU A 98 14.14 21.97 4.95
CA LEU A 98 14.60 22.78 3.83
C LEU A 98 13.76 22.63 2.56
N PHE A 99 13.26 21.43 2.28
CA PHE A 99 12.66 21.13 0.98
C PHE A 99 11.16 20.81 1.03
N LEU A 100 10.64 20.35 2.17
CA LEU A 100 9.22 20.04 2.25
C LEU A 100 8.37 21.31 2.44
N PRO A 101 7.21 21.42 1.76
CA PRO A 101 6.29 22.53 1.95
C PRO A 101 5.78 22.57 3.40
N LYS A 102 5.65 23.78 3.96
CA LYS A 102 5.14 23.98 5.32
C LYS A 102 3.63 23.81 5.41
N ASP A 103 2.94 24.14 4.31
CA ASP A 103 1.49 24.11 4.23
C ASP A 103 1.00 22.84 3.56
N TYR A 104 -0.28 22.54 3.77
CA TYR A 104 -0.94 21.42 3.12
C TYR A 104 -0.94 21.59 1.59
N VAL A 105 -0.54 20.54 0.87
CA VAL A 105 -0.51 20.55 -0.59
C VAL A 105 -1.89 20.18 -1.13
N HIS A 106 -2.61 21.18 -1.63
CA HIS A 106 -3.89 20.98 -2.29
C HIS A 106 -3.70 20.31 -3.65
N PRO A 107 -4.56 19.35 -4.04
CA PRO A 107 -4.52 18.79 -5.39
C PRO A 107 -4.90 19.85 -6.42
N VAL A 108 -4.24 19.79 -7.57
CA VAL A 108 -4.48 20.75 -8.69
C VAL A 108 -5.83 20.52 -9.38
N GLN A 109 -6.44 19.34 -9.19
CA GLN A 109 -7.76 18.99 -9.74
C GLN A 109 -8.76 18.78 -8.61
N GLU A 110 -9.76 19.66 -8.51
CA GLU A 110 -10.81 19.67 -7.48
C GLU A 110 -12.06 18.83 -7.85
N GLU A 111 -11.95 17.67 -8.45
CA GLU A 111 -13.15 16.89 -8.74
C GLU A 111 -13.22 15.64 -7.85
N TYR A 112 -13.88 15.78 -6.71
CA TYR A 112 -14.10 14.70 -5.72
C TYR A 112 -15.27 13.81 -6.11
N VAL A 113 -14.97 12.61 -6.54
CA VAL A 113 -15.93 11.71 -7.18
C VAL A 113 -16.78 10.93 -6.19
N VAL A 114 -16.21 10.50 -5.07
CA VAL A 114 -16.97 9.70 -4.07
C VAL A 114 -17.98 10.55 -3.30
N THR A 115 -17.74 11.85 -3.16
CA THR A 115 -18.68 12.75 -2.49
C THR A 115 -19.99 12.86 -3.29
N GLN A 116 -19.95 12.80 -4.63
CA GLN A 116 -21.13 12.79 -5.48
C GLN A 116 -21.96 11.50 -5.33
N GLU A 117 -21.33 10.34 -5.13
CA GLU A 117 -22.07 9.08 -4.85
C GLU A 117 -22.85 9.17 -3.53
N ILE A 118 -22.25 9.81 -2.52
CA ILE A 118 -22.89 9.99 -1.20
C ILE A 118 -24.09 10.94 -1.30
N GLU A 119 -24.02 11.97 -2.14
CA GLU A 119 -25.14 12.89 -2.38
C GLU A 119 -26.26 12.25 -3.19
N LEU A 120 -25.94 11.32 -4.10
CA LEU A 120 -26.93 10.60 -4.93
C LEU A 120 -27.66 9.49 -4.15
N GLU A 121 -27.10 8.99 -3.05
CA GLU A 121 -27.75 7.98 -2.18
C GLU A 121 -28.65 8.59 -1.08
N ILE A 122 -28.70 9.91 -0.95
CA ILE A 122 -29.63 10.57 -0.03
C ILE A 122 -31.00 10.62 -0.72
N PRO A 123 -32.04 9.89 -0.27
CA PRO A 123 -33.36 10.07 -0.82
C PRO A 123 -33.83 11.50 -0.49
N GLU A 124 -34.15 12.27 -1.55
CA GLU A 124 -34.84 13.55 -1.37
C GLU A 124 -36.07 13.32 -0.49
N LYS A 125 -36.10 13.99 0.65
CA LYS A 125 -37.34 14.06 1.45
C LYS A 125 -38.38 14.77 0.58
N PRO A 126 -39.54 14.14 0.30
CA PRO A 126 -40.59 14.81 -0.40
C PRO A 126 -41.23 15.85 0.50
N GLY A 127 -41.17 17.11 0.10
CA GLY A 127 -41.99 18.17 0.61
C GLY A 127 -41.30 19.28 1.39
N LEU A 128 -40.88 20.33 0.70
CA LEU A 128 -41.33 21.68 1.01
C LEU A 128 -41.09 22.61 -0.19
N ASP A 129 -42.07 23.39 -0.43
CA ASP A 129 -42.54 24.29 -1.44
C ASP A 129 -41.55 25.20 -2.20
N SER A 130 -41.91 25.46 -3.42
CA SER A 130 -41.31 26.33 -4.41
C SER A 130 -41.10 27.75 -3.96
N GLY A 131 -39.84 28.20 -3.89
CA GLY A 131 -39.46 29.59 -3.87
C GLY A 131 -38.33 29.86 -4.83
N LYS A 132 -38.64 30.49 -5.98
CA LYS A 132 -37.66 31.02 -6.94
C LYS A 132 -36.65 31.88 -6.20
N THR A 133 -35.40 31.46 -6.18
CA THR A 133 -34.28 32.34 -5.80
C THR A 133 -33.14 32.13 -6.79
N GLU A 134 -32.82 33.19 -7.50
CA GLU A 134 -31.76 33.32 -8.47
C GLU A 134 -30.44 32.74 -7.93
N LYS A 135 -29.79 31.92 -8.77
CA LYS A 135 -28.42 31.50 -8.56
C LYS A 135 -27.47 32.70 -8.59
N LYS A 136 -27.28 33.33 -7.46
CA LYS A 136 -26.14 34.19 -7.25
C LYS A 136 -24.93 33.29 -7.07
N VAL A 137 -24.11 33.19 -8.12
CA VAL A 137 -22.77 32.64 -8.05
C VAL A 137 -21.96 33.55 -7.14
N THR A 138 -22.04 33.29 -5.86
CA THR A 138 -21.15 33.91 -4.89
C THR A 138 -19.98 32.96 -4.75
N SER A 139 -18.86 33.36 -5.33
CA SER A 139 -17.55 32.81 -4.98
C SER A 139 -17.35 33.00 -3.45
N LYS A 140 -17.78 32.04 -2.66
CA LYS A 140 -17.28 31.88 -1.31
C LYS A 140 -15.92 31.19 -1.40
N THR A 141 -14.89 32.00 -1.58
CA THR A 141 -13.54 31.73 -1.11
C THR A 141 -13.66 31.39 0.36
N THR A 142 -13.51 30.11 0.66
CA THR A 142 -13.03 29.53 1.84
C THR A 142 -13.03 29.96 3.19
N SER A 143 -13.39 29.24 4.04
CA SER A 143 -12.70 29.06 5.31
C SER A 143 -12.87 27.62 5.74
N ASP A 144 -11.74 27.05 6.07
CA ASP A 144 -11.60 25.89 6.93
C ASP A 144 -12.39 24.63 6.51
N ASN A 145 -11.75 23.81 5.71
CA ASN A 145 -12.01 22.37 5.65
C ASN A 145 -11.72 21.78 7.04
N GLU A 146 -12.53 22.12 8.04
CA GLU A 146 -12.58 21.32 9.25
C GLU A 146 -12.94 19.92 8.83
N VAL A 147 -12.00 19.00 9.02
CA VAL A 147 -12.22 17.56 8.83
C VAL A 147 -13.35 17.15 9.74
N ASN A 148 -14.57 17.18 9.22
CA ASN A 148 -15.75 16.87 10.00
C ASN A 148 -15.79 15.36 10.22
N LEU A 149 -15.69 14.93 11.47
CA LEU A 149 -15.70 13.52 11.87
C LEU A 149 -16.91 12.76 11.27
N SER A 150 -18.04 13.42 11.13
CA SER A 150 -19.26 12.83 10.53
C SER A 150 -19.05 12.50 9.03
N SER A 151 -18.33 13.34 8.30
CA SER A 151 -17.98 13.12 6.89
C SER A 151 -16.98 11.96 6.75
N LEU A 152 -15.97 11.90 7.61
CA LEU A 152 -15.03 10.78 7.65
C LEU A 152 -15.74 9.45 7.91
N VAL A 153 -16.62 9.39 8.92
CA VAL A 153 -17.39 8.17 9.24
C VAL A 153 -18.28 7.76 8.06
N ARG A 154 -18.85 8.72 7.33
CA ARG A 154 -19.63 8.45 6.13
C ARG A 154 -18.77 7.82 5.04
N LEU A 155 -17.57 8.37 4.75
CA LEU A 155 -16.62 7.83 3.77
C LEU A 155 -16.19 6.41 4.13
N ILE A 156 -15.87 6.14 5.39
CA ILE A 156 -15.46 4.81 5.87
C ILE A 156 -16.55 3.76 5.65
N ARG A 157 -17.83 4.15 5.74
CA ARG A 157 -18.96 3.24 5.53
C ARG A 157 -19.30 3.00 4.06
N THR A 158 -18.66 3.68 3.12
CA THR A 158 -18.90 3.43 1.69
C THR A 158 -18.46 2.03 1.29
N PRO A 159 -19.24 1.30 0.45
CA PRO A 159 -18.83 0.01 -0.07
C PRO A 159 -17.48 0.07 -0.79
N THR A 160 -17.23 1.15 -1.49
CA THR A 160 -15.98 1.43 -2.21
C THR A 160 -14.77 1.40 -1.28
N TYR A 161 -14.86 2.04 -0.10
CA TYR A 161 -13.78 2.02 0.88
C TYR A 161 -13.67 0.68 1.61
N LEU A 162 -14.79 0.11 2.07
CA LEU A 162 -14.79 -1.16 2.81
C LEU A 162 -14.21 -2.31 1.97
N LEU A 163 -14.57 -2.37 0.69
CA LEU A 163 -14.03 -3.37 -0.24
C LEU A 163 -12.53 -3.16 -0.49
N HIS A 164 -12.06 -1.90 -0.52
CA HIS A 164 -10.64 -1.62 -0.63
C HIS A 164 -9.88 -2.09 0.62
N VAL A 165 -10.35 -1.78 1.81
CA VAL A 165 -9.76 -2.26 3.08
C VAL A 165 -9.73 -3.78 3.13
N MET A 166 -10.83 -4.46 2.74
CA MET A 166 -10.87 -5.92 2.65
C MET A 166 -9.80 -6.45 1.67
N TRP A 167 -9.70 -5.86 0.48
CA TRP A 167 -8.71 -6.21 -0.53
C TRP A 167 -7.28 -6.07 0.03
N VAL A 168 -6.99 -4.95 0.71
CA VAL A 168 -5.69 -4.72 1.36
C VAL A 168 -5.42 -5.78 2.42
N CYS A 169 -6.38 -6.05 3.32
CA CYS A 169 -6.22 -7.04 4.39
C CYS A 169 -5.86 -8.44 3.85
N LEU A 170 -6.58 -8.90 2.82
CA LEU A 170 -6.40 -10.24 2.28
C LEU A 170 -5.06 -10.39 1.55
N LEU A 171 -4.70 -9.41 0.73
CA LEU A 171 -3.44 -9.44 -0.01
C LEU A 171 -2.22 -9.20 0.90
N GLN A 172 -2.33 -8.32 1.89
CA GLN A 172 -1.26 -8.07 2.85
C GLN A 172 -1.01 -9.27 3.75
N LEU A 173 -2.06 -9.97 4.18
CA LEU A 173 -1.93 -11.22 4.95
C LEU A 173 -1.13 -12.26 4.14
N ARG A 174 -1.43 -12.40 2.83
CA ARG A 174 -0.66 -13.25 1.93
C ARG A 174 0.82 -12.87 1.88
N LEU A 175 1.09 -11.58 1.68
CA LEU A 175 2.45 -11.05 1.61
C LEU A 175 3.24 -11.33 2.90
N PHE A 176 2.65 -11.04 4.04
CA PHE A 176 3.31 -11.21 5.34
C PHE A 176 3.51 -12.68 5.69
N TYR A 177 2.56 -13.55 5.31
CA TYR A 177 2.75 -14.99 5.48
C TYR A 177 3.93 -15.52 4.67
N ILE A 178 4.13 -15.07 3.43
CA ILE A 178 5.29 -15.45 2.61
C ILE A 178 6.58 -14.96 3.26
N LEU A 179 6.66 -13.65 3.56
CA LEU A 179 7.87 -13.06 4.14
C LEU A 179 8.24 -13.70 5.48
N GLY A 180 7.25 -14.05 6.31
CA GLY A 180 7.49 -14.70 7.59
C GLY A 180 7.80 -16.20 7.48
N SER A 181 7.41 -16.88 6.39
CA SER A 181 7.67 -18.31 6.17
C SER A 181 8.86 -18.58 5.26
N ILE A 182 9.43 -17.58 4.61
CA ILE A 182 10.45 -17.76 3.57
C ILE A 182 11.67 -18.54 4.06
N ASN A 183 12.17 -18.24 5.27
CA ASN A 183 13.31 -18.97 5.81
C ASN A 183 12.99 -20.46 6.02
N ARG A 184 11.78 -20.78 6.52
CA ARG A 184 11.32 -22.17 6.67
C ARG A 184 11.19 -22.85 5.33
N ILE A 185 10.74 -22.14 4.29
CA ILE A 185 10.65 -22.68 2.92
C ILE A 185 12.05 -23.00 2.41
N LEU A 186 13.01 -22.11 2.56
CA LEU A 186 14.39 -22.31 2.16
C LEU A 186 15.04 -23.49 2.93
N GLU A 187 14.85 -23.57 4.23
CA GLU A 187 15.38 -24.68 5.06
C GLU A 187 14.75 -26.05 4.71
N LYS A 188 13.52 -26.05 4.19
CA LYS A 188 12.85 -27.28 3.74
C LYS A 188 13.36 -27.76 2.38
N GLU A 189 13.59 -26.81 1.46
CA GLU A 189 13.94 -27.10 0.06
C GLU A 189 15.46 -27.28 -0.15
N LEU A 190 16.29 -26.77 0.77
CA LEU A 190 17.75 -26.74 0.65
C LEU A 190 18.40 -27.53 1.80
N GLU A 191 19.33 -28.41 1.48
CA GLU A 191 19.98 -29.28 2.45
C GLU A 191 21.08 -28.59 3.27
N ASN A 192 21.63 -27.48 2.73
CA ASN A 192 22.84 -26.84 3.29
C ASN A 192 22.54 -25.43 3.80
N LYS A 193 22.95 -25.13 5.05
CA LYS A 193 22.82 -23.79 5.65
C LYS A 193 23.48 -22.68 4.83
N LYS A 194 24.55 -23.00 4.11
CA LYS A 194 25.24 -22.03 3.24
C LYS A 194 24.32 -21.67 2.07
N GLU A 195 23.69 -22.66 1.44
CA GLU A 195 22.74 -22.41 0.36
C GLU A 195 21.55 -21.58 0.83
N VAL A 196 21.00 -21.86 2.02
CA VAL A 196 19.93 -21.03 2.62
C VAL A 196 20.38 -19.57 2.75
N SER A 197 21.63 -19.33 3.21
CA SER A 197 22.16 -17.96 3.28
C SER A 197 22.31 -17.32 1.91
N ASP A 198 22.82 -18.06 0.92
CA ASP A 198 23.03 -17.56 -0.43
C ASP A 198 21.69 -17.21 -1.11
N TYR A 199 20.68 -18.10 -1.02
CA TYR A 199 19.33 -17.81 -1.52
C TYR A 199 18.66 -16.64 -0.79
N THR A 200 18.89 -16.48 0.52
CA THR A 200 18.42 -15.31 1.28
C THR A 200 19.05 -14.03 0.73
N ASN A 201 20.36 -14.04 0.43
CA ASN A 201 21.04 -12.90 -0.17
C ASN A 201 20.45 -12.58 -1.55
N VAL A 202 20.26 -13.59 -2.40
CA VAL A 202 19.61 -13.43 -3.73
C VAL A 202 18.24 -12.82 -3.58
N MET A 203 17.40 -13.32 -2.66
CA MET A 203 16.08 -12.75 -2.39
C MET A 203 16.16 -11.27 -2.03
N LEU A 204 17.09 -10.88 -1.15
CA LEU A 204 17.26 -9.48 -0.76
C LEU A 204 17.75 -8.60 -1.93
N TYR A 205 18.66 -9.11 -2.79
CA TYR A 205 19.03 -8.42 -4.01
C TYR A 205 17.87 -8.22 -4.96
N VAL A 206 17.05 -9.26 -5.15
CA VAL A 206 15.86 -9.17 -6.00
C VAL A 206 14.85 -8.20 -5.41
N LEU A 207 14.65 -8.19 -4.07
CA LEU A 207 13.77 -7.23 -3.39
C LEU A 207 14.22 -5.77 -3.58
N MET A 208 15.51 -5.49 -3.72
CA MET A 208 16.00 -4.15 -4.11
C MET A 208 15.51 -3.74 -5.50
N GLY A 209 15.18 -4.69 -6.38
CA GLY A 209 14.55 -4.42 -7.67
C GLY A 209 13.21 -3.68 -7.57
N GLY A 210 12.63 -3.60 -6.38
CA GLY A 210 11.46 -2.74 -6.08
C GLY A 210 11.70 -1.27 -6.42
N ILE A 211 12.95 -0.78 -6.40
CA ILE A 211 13.31 0.58 -6.83
C ILE A 211 12.93 0.86 -8.30
N VAL A 212 12.89 -0.19 -9.11
CA VAL A 212 12.49 -0.12 -10.53
C VAL A 212 11.04 -0.56 -10.71
N ALA A 213 10.63 -1.63 -10.03
CA ALA A 213 9.29 -2.20 -10.18
C ALA A 213 8.18 -1.26 -9.70
N SER A 214 8.39 -0.50 -8.62
CA SER A 214 7.36 0.41 -8.10
C SER A 214 7.13 1.65 -8.97
N PRO A 215 8.14 2.36 -9.49
CA PRO A 215 7.93 3.39 -10.50
C PRO A 215 7.24 2.86 -11.78
N LEU A 216 7.56 1.64 -12.22
CA LEU A 216 6.87 1.01 -13.35
C LEU A 216 5.39 0.73 -13.02
N ALA A 217 5.08 0.32 -11.80
CA ALA A 217 3.69 0.18 -11.34
C ALA A 217 2.95 1.52 -11.36
N GLY A 218 3.59 2.61 -10.91
CA GLY A 218 3.06 3.98 -11.00
C GLY A 218 2.85 4.42 -12.45
N ALA A 219 3.83 4.19 -13.33
CA ALA A 219 3.72 4.48 -14.75
C ALA A 219 2.59 3.68 -15.43
N PHE A 220 2.41 2.41 -15.07
CA PHE A 220 1.30 1.60 -15.54
C PHE A 220 -0.06 2.19 -15.11
N LEU A 221 -0.16 2.71 -13.88
CA LEU A 221 -1.36 3.41 -13.42
C LEU A 221 -1.61 4.69 -14.23
N GLU A 222 -0.57 5.50 -14.49
CA GLU A 222 -0.67 6.72 -15.31
C GLU A 222 -1.13 6.41 -16.75
N LEU A 223 -0.64 5.33 -17.35
CA LEU A 223 -1.13 4.86 -18.65
C LEU A 223 -2.63 4.56 -18.59
N ASN A 224 -3.10 3.88 -17.54
CA ASN A 224 -4.52 3.60 -17.36
C ASN A 224 -5.33 4.89 -17.16
N ILE A 225 -4.83 5.87 -16.40
CA ILE A 225 -5.48 7.19 -16.24
C ILE A 225 -5.64 7.87 -17.60
N SER A 226 -4.59 7.85 -18.42
CA SER A 226 -4.62 8.42 -19.77
C SER A 226 -5.63 7.72 -20.67
N LEU A 227 -5.71 6.39 -20.62
CA LEU A 227 -6.65 5.59 -21.42
C LEU A 227 -8.11 5.88 -21.08
N PHE A 228 -8.43 6.11 -19.80
CA PHE A 228 -9.79 6.34 -19.32
C PHE A 228 -10.16 7.81 -19.14
N LYS A 229 -9.28 8.74 -19.51
CA LYS A 229 -9.49 10.19 -19.39
C LYS A 229 -10.81 10.68 -20.03
N ASN A 230 -11.24 10.06 -21.12
CA ASN A 230 -12.45 10.44 -21.87
C ASN A 230 -13.71 9.64 -21.44
N SER A 231 -13.69 8.95 -20.29
CA SER A 231 -14.89 8.28 -19.77
C SER A 231 -16.00 9.29 -19.49
N LYS A 232 -17.26 8.93 -19.82
CA LYS A 232 -18.42 9.82 -19.72
C LYS A 232 -18.69 10.30 -18.30
N SER A 233 -18.56 9.43 -17.32
CA SER A 233 -18.78 9.76 -15.91
C SER A 233 -17.50 10.21 -15.21
N SER A 234 -17.59 11.23 -14.35
CA SER A 234 -16.52 11.69 -13.47
C SER A 234 -16.06 10.57 -12.56
N PHE A 235 -16.99 9.83 -11.95
CA PHE A 235 -16.71 8.63 -11.17
C PHE A 235 -15.91 7.59 -11.94
N SER A 236 -16.32 7.29 -13.17
CA SER A 236 -15.62 6.34 -14.02
C SER A 236 -14.21 6.80 -14.37
N ARG A 237 -13.97 8.09 -14.57
CA ARG A 237 -12.63 8.64 -14.86
C ARG A 237 -11.65 8.40 -13.71
N SER A 238 -12.11 8.50 -12.46
CA SER A 238 -11.25 8.33 -11.28
C SER A 238 -11.07 6.87 -10.87
N VAL A 239 -12.08 6.02 -11.06
CA VAL A 239 -12.08 4.64 -10.55
C VAL A 239 -11.60 3.61 -11.58
N LYS A 240 -12.00 3.74 -12.85
CA LYS A 240 -11.64 2.77 -13.92
C LYS A 240 -10.13 2.52 -14.06
N PRO A 241 -9.26 3.53 -14.01
CA PRO A 241 -7.81 3.32 -14.10
C PRO A 241 -7.28 2.32 -13.07
N ASN A 242 -7.88 2.31 -11.87
CA ASN A 242 -7.46 1.45 -10.78
C ASN A 242 -7.84 -0.02 -11.00
N ILE A 243 -8.93 -0.31 -11.73
CA ILE A 243 -9.48 -1.67 -11.86
C ILE A 243 -8.45 -2.63 -12.46
N MET A 244 -7.75 -2.21 -13.52
CA MET A 244 -6.73 -3.05 -14.17
C MET A 244 -5.56 -3.34 -13.22
N SER A 245 -5.10 -2.32 -12.50
CA SER A 245 -3.97 -2.45 -11.56
C SER A 245 -4.34 -3.31 -10.34
N LEU A 246 -5.55 -3.15 -9.79
CA LEU A 246 -6.06 -3.99 -8.69
C LEU A 246 -6.19 -5.46 -9.12
N THR A 247 -6.72 -5.70 -10.33
CA THR A 247 -6.85 -7.06 -10.90
C THR A 247 -5.49 -7.69 -11.15
N LEU A 248 -4.54 -6.93 -11.72
CA LEU A 248 -3.17 -7.40 -11.93
C LEU A 248 -2.48 -7.79 -10.61
N THR A 249 -2.65 -6.99 -9.56
CA THR A 249 -2.11 -7.30 -8.24
C THR A 249 -2.67 -8.61 -7.70
N SER A 250 -3.98 -8.80 -7.77
CA SER A 250 -4.62 -10.04 -7.32
C SER A 250 -4.16 -11.25 -8.16
N ALA A 251 -4.01 -11.09 -9.47
CA ALA A 251 -3.50 -12.15 -10.37
C ALA A 251 -2.06 -12.54 -10.02
N LEU A 252 -1.18 -11.56 -9.77
CA LEU A 252 0.20 -11.84 -9.32
C LEU A 252 0.22 -12.57 -7.97
N GLY A 253 -0.69 -12.23 -7.05
CA GLY A 253 -0.85 -12.94 -5.79
C GLY A 253 -1.25 -14.42 -5.98
N VAL A 254 -2.11 -14.72 -6.96
CA VAL A 254 -2.46 -16.10 -7.33
C VAL A 254 -1.25 -16.83 -7.92
N VAL A 255 -0.56 -16.21 -8.89
CA VAL A 255 0.63 -16.81 -9.52
C VAL A 255 1.68 -17.15 -8.46
N LEU A 256 1.99 -16.20 -7.57
CA LEU A 256 2.93 -16.41 -6.48
C LEU A 256 2.48 -17.56 -5.55
N SER A 257 1.19 -17.67 -5.30
CA SER A 257 0.64 -18.73 -4.47
C SER A 257 0.72 -20.12 -5.14
N VAL A 258 0.52 -20.17 -6.45
CA VAL A 258 0.67 -21.41 -7.23
C VAL A 258 2.15 -21.82 -7.26
N LEU A 259 3.08 -20.92 -7.48
CA LEU A 259 4.51 -21.22 -7.45
C LEU A 259 4.96 -21.82 -6.11
N LEU A 260 4.39 -21.34 -5.00
CA LEU A 260 4.68 -21.87 -3.67
C LEU A 260 4.08 -23.27 -3.40
N LEU A 261 3.18 -23.76 -4.25
CA LEU A 261 2.66 -25.13 -4.17
C LEU A 261 3.57 -26.15 -4.89
N LEU A 262 4.47 -25.70 -5.77
CA LEU A 262 5.27 -26.58 -6.62
C LEU A 262 6.43 -27.27 -5.90
N GLU A 263 6.83 -26.81 -4.70
CA GLU A 263 7.85 -27.44 -3.83
C GLU A 263 9.11 -27.94 -4.59
N ASP A 264 9.67 -27.08 -5.45
CA ASP A 264 10.87 -27.39 -6.24
C ASP A 264 11.87 -26.23 -6.11
N PRO A 265 13.11 -26.47 -5.67
CA PRO A 265 14.13 -25.42 -5.51
C PRO A 265 14.36 -24.57 -6.75
N SER A 266 14.17 -25.11 -7.95
CA SER A 266 14.32 -24.35 -9.22
C SER A 266 13.31 -23.19 -9.34
N HIS A 267 12.17 -23.28 -8.65
CA HIS A 267 11.14 -22.25 -8.67
C HIS A 267 11.41 -21.08 -7.71
N LEU A 268 12.37 -21.19 -6.77
CA LEU A 268 12.67 -20.15 -5.78
C LEU A 268 13.02 -18.79 -6.43
N TYR A 269 13.77 -18.79 -7.53
CA TYR A 269 14.11 -17.56 -8.25
C TYR A 269 12.85 -16.89 -8.83
N TYR A 270 11.94 -17.67 -9.40
CA TYR A 270 10.66 -17.16 -9.91
C TYR A 270 9.81 -16.60 -8.77
N ILE A 271 9.77 -17.29 -7.62
CA ILE A 271 9.06 -16.81 -6.43
C ILE A 271 9.59 -15.45 -6.00
N PHE A 272 10.92 -15.23 -5.98
CA PHE A 272 11.52 -13.95 -5.60
C PHE A 272 11.15 -12.83 -6.56
N VAL A 273 11.20 -13.09 -7.88
CA VAL A 273 10.82 -12.11 -8.91
C VAL A 273 9.34 -11.75 -8.81
N PHE A 274 8.45 -12.75 -8.73
CA PHE A 274 7.01 -12.50 -8.59
C PHE A 274 6.67 -11.84 -7.25
N LEU A 275 7.42 -12.13 -6.18
CA LEU A 275 7.25 -11.48 -4.88
C LEU A 275 7.55 -9.97 -4.96
N VAL A 276 8.61 -9.57 -5.65
CA VAL A 276 8.94 -8.15 -5.86
C VAL A 276 7.87 -7.45 -6.67
N LEU A 277 7.47 -8.02 -7.80
CA LEU A 277 6.42 -7.44 -8.65
C LEU A 277 5.10 -7.30 -7.89
N TYR A 278 4.69 -8.37 -7.19
CA TYR A 278 3.49 -8.38 -6.37
C TYR A 278 3.54 -7.30 -5.28
N ARG A 279 4.63 -7.24 -4.52
CA ARG A 279 4.83 -6.29 -3.42
C ARG A 279 4.81 -4.85 -3.92
N SER A 280 5.54 -4.56 -5.00
CA SER A 280 5.68 -3.21 -5.55
C SER A 280 4.35 -2.67 -6.10
N ILE A 281 3.63 -3.48 -6.87
CA ILE A 281 2.31 -3.07 -7.39
C ILE A 281 1.30 -2.96 -6.25
N PHE A 282 1.32 -3.89 -5.29
CA PHE A 282 0.42 -3.88 -4.14
C PHE A 282 0.54 -2.59 -3.33
N TYR A 283 1.73 -2.23 -2.86
CA TYR A 283 1.91 -1.01 -2.05
C TYR A 283 1.65 0.28 -2.84
N THR A 284 1.97 0.29 -4.13
CA THR A 284 1.59 1.41 -5.00
C THR A 284 0.07 1.57 -5.05
N MET A 285 -0.68 0.47 -5.22
CA MET A 285 -2.13 0.52 -5.35
C MET A 285 -2.86 0.77 -4.03
N VAL A 286 -2.33 0.31 -2.89
CA VAL A 286 -2.89 0.63 -1.55
C VAL A 286 -3.04 2.14 -1.35
N ASN A 287 -2.03 2.90 -1.74
CA ASN A 287 -2.02 4.35 -1.56
C ASN A 287 -2.70 5.08 -2.73
N ALA A 288 -2.35 4.74 -3.96
CA ALA A 288 -2.84 5.43 -5.15
C ALA A 288 -4.37 5.35 -5.30
N TYR A 289 -4.97 4.23 -4.95
CA TYR A 289 -6.42 4.08 -4.98
C TYR A 289 -7.12 5.11 -4.07
N ILE A 290 -6.65 5.26 -2.83
CA ILE A 290 -7.24 6.22 -1.88
C ILE A 290 -7.03 7.65 -2.37
N VAL A 291 -5.84 7.97 -2.91
CA VAL A 291 -5.54 9.31 -3.46
C VAL A 291 -6.45 9.66 -4.64
N LEU A 292 -6.76 8.71 -5.51
CA LEU A 292 -7.57 8.94 -6.71
C LEU A 292 -9.09 8.89 -6.47
N ALA A 293 -9.53 8.08 -5.52
CA ALA A 293 -10.96 7.82 -5.31
C ALA A 293 -11.60 8.68 -4.21
N PHE A 294 -10.80 9.28 -3.31
CA PHE A 294 -11.31 9.96 -2.12
C PHE A 294 -10.83 11.42 -2.02
N PRO A 295 -11.61 12.29 -1.31
CA PRO A 295 -11.25 13.68 -1.12
C PRO A 295 -9.90 13.85 -0.40
N SER A 296 -9.09 14.80 -0.88
CA SER A 296 -7.73 15.05 -0.40
C SER A 296 -7.64 15.33 1.10
N ALA A 297 -8.63 16.02 1.67
CA ALA A 297 -8.71 16.33 3.10
C ALA A 297 -8.74 15.09 4.01
N PHE A 298 -9.19 13.93 3.51
CA PHE A 298 -9.34 12.70 4.28
C PHE A 298 -8.30 11.62 3.94
N ILE A 299 -7.44 11.82 2.92
CA ILE A 299 -6.48 10.82 2.44
C ILE A 299 -5.63 10.26 3.59
N GLY A 300 -5.02 11.13 4.41
CA GLY A 300 -4.18 10.68 5.52
C GLY A 300 -4.93 9.82 6.53
N SER A 301 -6.17 10.23 6.89
CA SER A 301 -7.01 9.48 7.83
C SER A 301 -7.43 8.13 7.25
N LEU A 302 -7.83 8.08 5.97
CA LEU A 302 -8.26 6.85 5.30
C LEU A 302 -7.09 5.87 5.15
N ILE A 303 -5.91 6.34 4.72
CA ILE A 303 -4.71 5.51 4.65
C ILE A 303 -4.33 5.00 6.05
N GLY A 304 -4.35 5.86 7.07
CA GLY A 304 -4.07 5.48 8.44
C GLY A 304 -5.00 4.38 8.96
N ILE A 305 -6.30 4.53 8.77
CA ILE A 305 -7.31 3.52 9.18
C ILE A 305 -7.11 2.22 8.39
N THR A 306 -6.86 2.28 7.08
CA THR A 306 -6.57 1.11 6.26
C THR A 306 -5.34 0.37 6.78
N THR A 307 -4.26 1.09 7.07
CA THR A 307 -3.00 0.51 7.55
C THR A 307 -3.17 -0.15 8.92
N VAL A 308 -3.85 0.51 9.87
CA VAL A 308 -4.12 -0.07 11.20
C VAL A 308 -4.99 -1.30 11.09
N THR A 309 -6.09 -1.22 10.32
CA THR A 309 -7.02 -2.35 10.14
C THR A 309 -6.32 -3.55 9.50
N SER A 310 -5.55 -3.32 8.44
CA SER A 310 -4.80 -4.40 7.77
C SER A 310 -3.69 -4.95 8.66
N GLY A 311 -3.02 -4.11 9.45
CA GLY A 311 -2.01 -4.55 10.41
C GLY A 311 -2.59 -5.47 11.49
N VAL A 312 -3.74 -5.11 12.09
CA VAL A 312 -4.46 -5.96 13.04
C VAL A 312 -4.90 -7.26 12.38
N PHE A 313 -5.45 -7.19 11.16
CA PHE A 313 -5.87 -8.38 10.42
C PHE A 313 -4.67 -9.32 10.13
N CYS A 314 -3.50 -8.77 9.84
CA CYS A 314 -2.29 -9.54 9.58
C CYS A 314 -1.75 -10.30 10.79
N LEU A 315 -2.22 -10.04 12.02
CA LEU A 315 -1.90 -10.88 13.18
C LEU A 315 -2.39 -12.32 13.00
N LEU A 316 -3.37 -12.56 12.12
CA LEU A 316 -3.81 -13.89 11.72
C LEU A 316 -2.69 -14.75 11.12
N GLN A 317 -1.59 -14.13 10.64
CA GLN A 317 -0.42 -14.87 10.17
C GLN A 317 0.13 -15.83 11.22
N HIS A 318 0.03 -15.50 12.51
CA HIS A 318 0.49 -16.39 13.57
C HIS A 318 -0.33 -17.68 13.62
N ALA A 319 -1.65 -17.58 13.47
CA ALA A 319 -2.50 -18.78 13.39
C ALA A 319 -2.20 -19.60 12.12
N LEU A 320 -1.88 -18.94 11.00
CA LEU A 320 -1.48 -19.62 9.77
C LEU A 320 -0.13 -20.31 9.91
N PHE A 321 0.84 -19.71 10.62
CA PHE A 321 2.12 -20.37 10.92
C PHE A 321 1.93 -21.60 11.80
N GLU A 322 1.09 -21.52 12.81
CA GLU A 322 0.73 -22.63 13.69
C GLU A 322 0.05 -23.76 12.89
N TRP A 323 -0.92 -23.41 12.03
CA TRP A 323 -1.58 -24.36 11.15
C TRP A 323 -0.59 -25.05 10.21
N SER A 324 0.27 -24.27 9.54
CA SER A 324 1.32 -24.81 8.65
C SER A 324 2.30 -25.73 9.38
N ALA A 325 2.62 -25.44 10.66
CA ALA A 325 3.51 -26.26 11.47
C ALA A 325 2.87 -27.58 11.93
N ARG A 326 1.56 -27.55 12.27
CA ARG A 326 0.84 -28.72 12.79
C ARG A 326 0.32 -29.66 11.72
N ARG A 327 0.01 -29.16 10.52
CA ARG A 327 -0.57 -29.95 9.43
C ARG A 327 0.32 -29.89 8.18
N ASN A 328 -0.07 -29.05 7.22
CA ASN A 328 0.65 -28.93 5.95
C ASN A 328 0.64 -27.48 5.43
N ALA A 329 1.78 -27.01 4.97
CA ALA A 329 1.91 -25.70 4.34
C ALA A 329 1.05 -25.58 3.06
N LYS A 330 0.80 -26.69 2.34
CA LYS A 330 -0.06 -26.71 1.16
C LYS A 330 -1.50 -26.32 1.48
N GLU A 331 -2.06 -26.81 2.60
CA GLU A 331 -3.43 -26.46 3.02
C GLU A 331 -3.55 -24.95 3.25
N VAL A 332 -2.57 -24.34 3.93
CA VAL A 332 -2.53 -22.89 4.17
C VAL A 332 -2.39 -22.13 2.87
N ASN A 333 -1.55 -22.58 1.94
CA ASN A 333 -1.41 -21.96 0.63
C ASN A 333 -2.72 -22.00 -0.17
N ILE A 334 -3.43 -23.13 -0.18
CA ILE A 334 -4.75 -23.24 -0.84
C ILE A 334 -5.77 -22.30 -0.18
N PHE A 335 -5.80 -22.25 1.16
CA PHE A 335 -6.67 -21.33 1.88
C PHE A 335 -6.39 -19.87 1.48
N LEU A 336 -5.12 -19.48 1.40
CA LEU A 336 -4.73 -18.12 0.98
C LEU A 336 -5.07 -17.83 -0.49
N ILE A 337 -5.02 -18.81 -1.39
CA ILE A 337 -5.51 -18.67 -2.78
C ILE A 337 -7.00 -18.34 -2.79
N VAL A 338 -7.80 -19.04 -1.97
CA VAL A 338 -9.23 -18.74 -1.86
C VAL A 338 -9.47 -17.31 -1.36
N LEU A 339 -8.69 -16.86 -0.36
CA LEU A 339 -8.79 -15.48 0.13
C LEU A 339 -8.42 -14.45 -0.94
N ILE A 340 -7.41 -14.71 -1.77
CA ILE A 340 -7.08 -13.85 -2.91
C ILE A 340 -8.23 -13.84 -3.93
N GLY A 341 -8.87 -15.00 -4.18
CA GLY A 341 -10.07 -15.07 -5.01
C GLY A 341 -11.19 -14.16 -4.49
N ILE A 342 -11.41 -14.15 -3.17
CA ILE A 342 -12.38 -13.23 -2.52
C ILE A 342 -11.97 -11.77 -2.72
N SER A 343 -10.68 -11.45 -2.69
CA SER A 343 -10.22 -10.08 -2.90
C SER A 343 -10.62 -9.51 -4.28
N CYS A 344 -10.80 -10.38 -5.29
CA CYS A 344 -11.25 -9.97 -6.63
C CYS A 344 -12.67 -9.39 -6.65
N ILE A 345 -13.44 -9.53 -5.57
CA ILE A 345 -14.75 -8.86 -5.42
C ILE A 345 -14.58 -7.34 -5.53
N HIS A 346 -13.47 -6.77 -5.02
CA HIS A 346 -13.23 -5.33 -5.07
C HIS A 346 -13.13 -4.79 -6.51
N PRO A 347 -12.20 -5.23 -7.38
CA PRO A 347 -12.14 -4.72 -8.75
C PRO A 347 -13.41 -5.04 -9.55
N PHE A 348 -14.07 -6.17 -9.30
CA PHE A 348 -15.33 -6.53 -9.94
C PHE A 348 -16.48 -5.57 -9.55
N TRP A 349 -16.60 -5.26 -8.27
CA TRP A 349 -17.56 -4.27 -7.77
C TRP A 349 -17.32 -2.90 -8.39
N GLN A 350 -16.07 -2.44 -8.45
CA GLN A 350 -15.72 -1.15 -9.07
C GLN A 350 -16.11 -1.10 -10.54
N TRP A 351 -15.91 -2.20 -11.26
CA TRP A 351 -16.34 -2.31 -12.66
C TRP A 351 -17.87 -2.18 -12.83
N ILE A 352 -18.65 -2.83 -11.95
CA ILE A 352 -20.11 -2.71 -11.94
C ILE A 352 -20.53 -1.28 -11.59
N ALA A 353 -19.94 -0.67 -10.58
CA ALA A 353 -20.23 0.69 -10.16
C ALA A 353 -19.97 1.71 -11.29
N CYS A 354 -18.84 1.59 -11.98
CA CYS A 354 -18.52 2.41 -13.14
C CYS A 354 -19.55 2.26 -14.28
N ARG A 355 -19.94 1.03 -14.59
CA ARG A 355 -20.98 0.80 -15.61
C ARG A 355 -22.32 1.43 -15.24
N ARG A 356 -22.74 1.31 -13.99
CA ARG A 356 -23.98 1.92 -13.49
C ARG A 356 -23.92 3.45 -13.56
N ALA A 357 -22.79 4.06 -13.19
CA ALA A 357 -22.57 5.50 -13.27
C ALA A 357 -22.68 6.01 -14.72
N GLU A 358 -22.06 5.31 -15.67
CA GLU A 358 -22.13 5.67 -17.10
C GLU A 358 -23.52 5.53 -17.68
N GLN A 359 -24.28 4.50 -17.30
CA GLN A 359 -25.66 4.34 -17.72
C GLN A 359 -26.57 5.45 -17.21
N ARG A 360 -26.41 5.89 -15.97
CA ARG A 360 -27.18 7.00 -15.39
C ARG A 360 -26.94 8.33 -16.12
N GLU A 361 -25.71 8.59 -16.54
CA GLU A 361 -25.39 9.81 -17.29
C GLU A 361 -25.93 9.77 -18.73
N SER A 362 -25.82 8.62 -19.42
CA SER A 362 -26.42 8.48 -20.77
C SER A 362 -27.96 8.50 -20.79
N THR A 363 -28.62 8.37 -19.65
CA THR A 363 -30.09 8.50 -19.54
C THR A 363 -30.50 9.96 -19.25
N LYS A 364 -29.56 10.82 -18.85
CA LYS A 364 -29.80 12.26 -18.60
C LYS A 364 -29.54 13.13 -19.85
N GLU A 365 -28.81 12.62 -20.82
CA GLU A 365 -28.65 13.20 -22.16
C GLU A 365 -29.84 12.84 -23.07
#